data_01a740e77ac4fb3bcfccd9d3deb0e9c3
#
_entry.id   01a740e77ac4fb3bcfccd9d3deb0e9c3
#
_cell.length_a   1.000
_cell.length_b   1.000
_cell.length_c   1.000
_cell.angle_alpha   90.00
_cell.angle_beta   90.00
_cell.angle_gamma   90.00
#
_symmetry.space_group_name_H-M   'P 1'
#
loop_
_entity.id
_entity.type
_entity.pdbx_description
1 polymer ?
#
loop_
_entity_poly.entity_id
_entity_poly.type
_entity_poly.pdbx_seq_one_letter_code
_entity_poly.pdbx_strand_id
1 'polypeptide(L)'
;MNRKIIIKTNKEAQVPVEALNDLRRDAFEQWEKEGLYFSFSSDADFACYLRDKVVFVAQDEAIGELLGVHTLKLNKQKGRANGANLAVSPKAQHEGIASRMLEEEVQRLRKAGYKYMAGNTGIPATWSVQWHLKNGYYIVGYSRSEKQNYASYVFRKQIATDVRHHPTDLLWTRPVAPITAKIRYSLTWMATMICKDKAGRLNWIGRMAKDVRRLMSDG
;
A
#
# COMPACT_ATOMS: atom_id res chain seq x y z
N MET A 1 -5.40 14.55 -25.12
CA MET A 1 -4.27 13.74 -25.63
C MET A 1 -4.10 12.52 -24.71
N ASN A 2 -4.10 11.30 -25.24
CA ASN A 2 -3.83 10.12 -24.42
C ASN A 2 -2.33 10.06 -24.12
N ARG A 3 -1.95 10.32 -22.87
CA ARG A 3 -0.58 10.22 -22.38
C ARG A 3 -0.11 8.75 -22.46
N LYS A 4 0.99 8.51 -23.16
CA LYS A 4 1.60 7.18 -23.20
C LYS A 4 2.54 7.02 -22.00
N ILE A 5 2.22 6.07 -21.13
CA ILE A 5 2.96 5.85 -19.88
C ILE A 5 3.80 4.58 -20.03
N ILE A 6 5.08 4.68 -19.70
CA ILE A 6 6.00 3.55 -19.62
C ILE A 6 6.32 3.25 -18.15
N ILE A 7 6.45 1.95 -17.83
CA ILE A 7 6.79 1.48 -16.50
C ILE A 7 8.11 0.71 -16.57
N LYS A 8 9.07 1.15 -15.76
CA LYS A 8 10.43 0.62 -15.72
C LYS A 8 10.86 0.38 -14.28
N THR A 9 11.91 -0.42 -14.07
CA THR A 9 12.66 -0.35 -12.82
C THR A 9 13.50 0.92 -12.79
N ASN A 10 13.81 1.46 -11.60
CA ASN A 10 14.66 2.64 -11.52
C ASN A 10 16.11 2.36 -12.01
N LYS A 11 16.53 1.08 -11.98
CA LYS A 11 17.78 0.66 -12.60
C LYS A 11 17.79 0.91 -14.12
N GLU A 12 16.64 0.75 -14.78
CA GLU A 12 16.44 1.01 -16.21
C GLU A 12 16.19 2.50 -16.49
N ALA A 13 15.47 3.19 -15.60
CA ALA A 13 15.05 4.58 -15.80
C ALA A 13 16.06 5.61 -15.29
N GLN A 14 16.92 5.23 -14.36
CA GLN A 14 17.97 6.06 -13.75
C GLN A 14 17.47 7.41 -13.18
N VAL A 15 16.27 7.41 -12.60
CA VAL A 15 15.71 8.59 -11.94
C VAL A 15 16.48 8.89 -10.66
N PRO A 16 16.92 10.14 -10.44
CA PRO A 16 17.61 10.55 -9.21
C PRO A 16 16.76 10.29 -7.96
N VAL A 17 17.42 9.97 -6.85
CA VAL A 17 16.75 9.68 -5.57
C VAL A 17 15.91 10.86 -5.07
N GLU A 18 16.44 12.06 -5.27
CA GLU A 18 15.78 13.32 -4.93
C GLU A 18 14.44 13.45 -5.64
N ALA A 19 14.40 13.20 -6.95
CA ALA A 19 13.15 13.27 -7.73
C ALA A 19 12.13 12.20 -7.31
N LEU A 20 12.60 11.00 -6.96
CA LEU A 20 11.73 9.94 -6.40
C LEU A 20 11.16 10.36 -5.05
N ASN A 21 11.97 10.98 -4.20
CA ASN A 21 11.55 11.44 -2.88
C ASN A 21 10.61 12.64 -2.96
N ASP A 22 10.85 13.56 -3.89
CA ASP A 22 9.98 14.72 -4.14
C ASP A 22 8.60 14.28 -4.58
N LEU A 23 8.49 13.42 -5.61
CA LEU A 23 7.21 12.87 -6.03
C LEU A 23 6.46 12.19 -4.87
N ARG A 24 7.16 11.39 -4.07
CA ARG A 24 6.58 10.72 -2.92
C ARG A 24 6.07 11.73 -1.89
N ARG A 25 6.84 12.77 -1.59
CA ARG A 25 6.50 13.83 -0.64
C ARG A 25 5.26 14.57 -1.08
N ASP A 26 5.20 14.97 -2.35
CA ASP A 26 4.03 15.63 -2.95
C ASP A 26 2.79 14.73 -2.90
N ALA A 27 2.95 13.46 -3.23
CA ALA A 27 1.83 12.50 -3.24
C ALA A 27 1.25 12.22 -1.86
N PHE A 28 2.06 12.33 -0.80
CA PHE A 28 1.65 12.01 0.57
C PHE A 28 1.54 13.23 1.49
N GLU A 29 1.72 14.44 0.98
CA GLU A 29 1.71 15.69 1.78
C GLU A 29 0.47 15.80 2.67
N GLN A 30 -0.72 15.56 2.11
CA GLN A 30 -1.96 15.62 2.86
C GLN A 30 -2.01 14.56 3.97
N TRP A 31 -1.55 13.35 3.69
CA TRP A 31 -1.55 12.22 4.63
C TRP A 31 -0.56 12.44 5.77
N GLU A 32 0.55 13.10 5.48
CA GLU A 32 1.52 13.48 6.49
C GLU A 32 0.94 14.53 7.44
N LYS A 33 0.27 15.54 6.93
CA LYS A 33 -0.45 16.54 7.71
C LYS A 33 -1.53 15.92 8.62
N GLU A 34 -2.14 14.83 8.17
CA GLU A 34 -3.13 14.07 8.95
C GLU A 34 -2.50 13.03 9.90
N GLY A 35 -1.17 12.91 9.93
CA GLY A 35 -0.45 11.93 10.74
C GLY A 35 -0.66 10.49 10.30
N LEU A 36 -1.06 10.27 9.05
CA LEU A 36 -1.31 8.95 8.45
C LEU A 36 -0.13 8.43 7.64
N TYR A 37 0.89 9.23 7.47
CA TYR A 37 2.10 8.91 6.76
C TYR A 37 3.30 9.58 7.41
N PHE A 38 4.46 8.94 7.35
CA PHE A 38 5.71 9.49 7.88
C PHE A 38 6.71 9.67 6.73
N SER A 39 7.16 10.89 6.55
CA SER A 39 8.24 11.21 5.63
C SER A 39 9.58 10.65 6.09
N PHE A 40 10.49 10.51 5.15
CA PHE A 40 11.90 10.40 5.46
C PHE A 40 12.44 11.79 5.79
N SER A 41 13.35 11.86 6.77
CA SER A 41 13.89 13.13 7.23
C SER A 41 14.81 13.79 6.18
N SER A 42 15.37 13.01 5.26
CA SER A 42 16.24 13.47 4.19
C SER A 42 16.24 12.54 2.99
N ASP A 43 16.78 13.01 1.85
CA ASP A 43 17.03 12.18 0.68
C ASP A 43 18.04 11.06 0.98
N ALA A 44 19.00 11.31 1.88
CA ALA A 44 19.96 10.31 2.34
C ALA A 44 19.27 9.16 3.08
N ASP A 45 18.29 9.47 3.93
CA ASP A 45 17.49 8.45 4.62
C ASP A 45 16.63 7.65 3.64
N PHE A 46 16.06 8.33 2.65
CA PHE A 46 15.32 7.66 1.59
C PHE A 46 16.23 6.79 0.72
N ALA A 47 17.42 7.28 0.34
CA ALA A 47 18.40 6.48 -0.36
C ALA A 47 18.83 5.24 0.43
N CYS A 48 19.03 5.38 1.74
CA CYS A 48 19.32 4.27 2.63
C CYS A 48 18.17 3.25 2.65
N TYR A 49 16.94 3.73 2.73
CA TYR A 49 15.74 2.90 2.65
C TYR A 49 15.64 2.12 1.34
N LEU A 50 16.09 2.67 0.21
CA LEU A 50 16.00 2.04 -1.11
C LEU A 50 17.04 0.94 -1.36
N ARG A 51 18.12 0.86 -0.58
CA ARG A 51 19.28 -0.03 -0.83
C ARG A 51 18.93 -1.51 -1.05
N ASP A 52 17.92 -2.01 -0.34
CA ASP A 52 17.49 -3.41 -0.40
C ASP A 52 16.18 -3.60 -1.16
N LYS A 53 15.80 -2.65 -2.01
CA LYS A 53 14.53 -2.64 -2.73
C LYS A 53 14.68 -2.53 -4.22
N VAL A 54 13.71 -3.11 -4.91
CA VAL A 54 13.48 -2.80 -6.32
C VAL A 54 12.50 -1.64 -6.38
N VAL A 55 12.86 -0.61 -7.11
CA VAL A 55 12.02 0.57 -7.33
C VAL A 55 11.45 0.49 -8.73
N PHE A 56 10.14 0.59 -8.84
CA PHE A 56 9.44 0.77 -10.11
C PHE A 56 9.06 2.24 -10.26
N VAL A 57 9.15 2.73 -11.49
CA VAL A 57 8.76 4.09 -11.85
C VAL A 57 7.82 4.07 -13.04
N ALA A 58 6.86 4.97 -13.03
CA ALA A 58 6.01 5.29 -14.18
C ALA A 58 6.44 6.65 -14.72
N GLN A 59 6.67 6.73 -16.02
CA GLN A 59 7.07 7.95 -16.71
C GLN A 59 6.18 8.22 -17.92
N ASP A 60 5.96 9.49 -18.22
CA ASP A 60 5.45 9.89 -19.53
C ASP A 60 6.50 9.58 -20.59
N GLU A 61 6.15 8.81 -21.61
CA GLU A 61 7.10 8.38 -22.65
C GLU A 61 7.61 9.55 -23.50
N ALA A 62 6.79 10.57 -23.70
CA ALA A 62 7.10 11.66 -24.61
C ALA A 62 8.09 12.68 -23.99
N ILE A 63 7.94 12.96 -22.70
CA ILE A 63 8.70 14.02 -22.03
C ILE A 63 9.56 13.54 -20.85
N GLY A 64 9.48 12.24 -20.52
CA GLY A 64 10.24 11.64 -19.41
C GLY A 64 9.77 12.07 -18.01
N GLU A 65 8.64 12.78 -17.89
CA GLU A 65 8.11 13.22 -16.59
C GLU A 65 7.84 12.03 -15.69
N LEU A 66 8.32 12.08 -14.44
CA LEU A 66 8.06 11.07 -13.43
C LEU A 66 6.62 11.21 -12.91
N LEU A 67 5.83 10.14 -13.06
CA LEU A 67 4.40 10.13 -12.74
C LEU A 67 4.06 9.24 -11.54
N GLY A 68 4.91 8.26 -11.25
CA GLY A 68 4.67 7.34 -10.16
C GLY A 68 5.92 6.60 -9.71
N VAL A 69 5.91 6.18 -8.46
CA VAL A 69 6.97 5.36 -7.85
C VAL A 69 6.34 4.29 -6.96
N HIS A 70 6.89 3.09 -6.98
CA HIS A 70 6.57 2.02 -6.05
C HIS A 70 7.83 1.26 -5.66
N THR A 71 7.97 0.93 -4.39
CA THR A 71 9.13 0.19 -3.86
C THR A 71 8.73 -1.21 -3.45
N LEU A 72 9.52 -2.20 -3.85
CA LEU A 72 9.31 -3.61 -3.52
C LEU A 72 10.52 -4.19 -2.78
N LYS A 73 10.31 -4.74 -1.60
CA LYS A 73 11.30 -5.60 -0.94
C LYS A 73 11.04 -7.04 -1.31
N LEU A 74 11.99 -7.65 -1.99
CA LEU A 74 11.88 -9.01 -2.51
C LEU A 74 12.40 -10.03 -1.49
N ASN A 75 11.63 -11.09 -1.26
CA ASN A 75 12.05 -12.26 -0.47
C ASN A 75 11.85 -13.52 -1.30
N LYS A 76 12.90 -13.94 -1.99
CA LYS A 76 12.86 -15.07 -2.91
C LYS A 76 12.60 -16.41 -2.18
N GLN A 77 13.17 -16.59 -0.99
CA GLN A 77 12.99 -17.82 -0.20
C GLN A 77 11.52 -18.03 0.18
N LYS A 78 10.80 -16.95 0.48
CA LYS A 78 9.36 -16.97 0.80
C LYS A 78 8.47 -16.80 -0.43
N GLY A 79 9.05 -16.64 -1.62
CA GLY A 79 8.29 -16.35 -2.85
C GLY A 79 7.43 -15.06 -2.76
N ARG A 80 7.87 -14.07 -1.99
CA ARG A 80 7.06 -12.90 -1.64
C ARG A 80 7.74 -11.60 -2.01
N ALA A 81 6.99 -10.68 -2.61
CA ALA A 81 7.34 -9.27 -2.78
C ALA A 81 6.51 -8.41 -1.82
N ASN A 82 7.14 -7.56 -1.02
CA ASN A 82 6.44 -6.63 -0.14
C ASN A 82 6.47 -5.25 -0.77
N GLY A 83 5.31 -4.73 -1.14
CA GLY A 83 5.13 -3.38 -1.65
C GLY A 83 5.07 -2.35 -0.53
N ALA A 84 5.65 -1.19 -0.78
CA ALA A 84 5.56 -0.03 0.07
C ALA A 84 5.77 1.26 -0.74
N ASN A 85 5.27 2.37 -0.24
CA ASN A 85 5.41 3.69 -0.88
C ASN A 85 4.96 3.72 -2.36
N LEU A 86 3.77 3.18 -2.64
CA LEU A 86 3.14 3.40 -3.93
C LEU A 86 2.60 4.84 -3.96
N ALA A 87 3.25 5.69 -4.72
CA ALA A 87 2.92 7.08 -4.87
C ALA A 87 2.70 7.43 -6.35
N VAL A 88 1.70 8.25 -6.62
CA VAL A 88 1.40 8.80 -7.96
C VAL A 88 1.35 10.31 -7.83
N SER A 89 2.01 11.01 -8.73
CA SER A 89 2.01 12.47 -8.80
C SER A 89 0.58 13.01 -8.70
N PRO A 90 0.30 14.02 -7.86
CA PRO A 90 -1.03 14.61 -7.74
C PRO A 90 -1.66 15.03 -9.06
N LYS A 91 -0.83 15.47 -10.02
CA LYS A 91 -1.26 15.87 -11.36
C LYS A 91 -1.73 14.72 -12.26
N ALA A 92 -1.38 13.48 -11.89
CA ALA A 92 -1.64 12.28 -12.68
C ALA A 92 -2.44 11.22 -11.90
N GLN A 93 -2.97 11.60 -10.74
CA GLN A 93 -3.91 10.75 -9.99
C GLN A 93 -5.19 10.54 -10.80
N HIS A 94 -5.87 9.41 -10.53
CA HIS A 94 -7.09 8.98 -11.23
C HIS A 94 -6.91 8.57 -12.71
N GLU A 95 -5.70 8.66 -13.28
CA GLU A 95 -5.38 8.17 -14.63
C GLU A 95 -5.08 6.66 -14.68
N GLY A 96 -5.28 5.93 -13.59
CA GLY A 96 -5.04 4.47 -13.51
C GLY A 96 -3.57 4.07 -13.42
N ILE A 97 -2.65 5.01 -13.21
CA ILE A 97 -1.19 4.77 -13.18
C ILE A 97 -0.80 3.72 -12.16
N ALA A 98 -1.31 3.83 -10.92
CA ALA A 98 -1.02 2.86 -9.87
C ALA A 98 -1.43 1.42 -10.24
N SER A 99 -2.57 1.24 -10.92
CA SER A 99 -3.03 -0.07 -11.38
C SER A 99 -2.18 -0.62 -12.51
N ARG A 100 -1.77 0.23 -13.45
CA ARG A 100 -0.84 -0.15 -14.55
C ARG A 100 0.53 -0.53 -14.01
N MET A 101 1.07 0.20 -13.03
CA MET A 101 2.30 -0.17 -12.33
C MET A 101 2.18 -1.55 -11.70
N LEU A 102 1.08 -1.79 -10.97
CA LEU A 102 0.84 -3.09 -10.35
C LEU A 102 0.76 -4.23 -11.37
N GLU A 103 0.12 -4.03 -12.51
CA GLU A 103 0.02 -5.03 -13.58
C GLU A 103 1.41 -5.41 -14.11
N GLU A 104 2.24 -4.43 -14.43
CA GLU A 104 3.61 -4.65 -14.91
C GLU A 104 4.47 -5.35 -13.85
N GLU A 105 4.38 -4.92 -12.59
CA GLU A 105 5.06 -5.54 -11.46
C GLU A 105 4.66 -7.00 -11.29
N VAL A 106 3.37 -7.30 -11.33
CA VAL A 106 2.85 -8.67 -11.23
C VAL A 106 3.38 -9.54 -12.35
N GLN A 107 3.44 -9.03 -13.59
CA GLN A 107 3.99 -9.78 -14.72
C GLN A 107 5.47 -10.09 -14.52
N ARG A 108 6.28 -9.09 -14.14
CA ARG A 108 7.72 -9.28 -13.89
C ARG A 108 7.98 -10.20 -12.71
N LEU A 109 7.25 -10.04 -11.61
CA LEU A 109 7.37 -10.89 -10.44
C LEU A 109 6.95 -12.34 -10.72
N ARG A 110 5.91 -12.56 -11.53
CA ARG A 110 5.48 -13.90 -11.96
C ARG A 110 6.57 -14.59 -12.78
N LYS A 111 7.15 -13.88 -13.75
CA LYS A 111 8.28 -14.39 -14.55
C LYS A 111 9.49 -14.72 -13.68
N ALA A 112 9.71 -13.99 -12.59
CA ALA A 112 10.80 -14.22 -11.63
C ALA A 112 10.48 -15.30 -10.57
N GLY A 113 9.31 -15.96 -10.63
CA GLY A 113 8.90 -17.06 -9.77
C GLY A 113 8.37 -16.63 -8.39
N TYR A 114 7.97 -15.38 -8.22
CA TYR A 114 7.30 -14.94 -6.99
C TYR A 114 5.84 -15.42 -6.98
N LYS A 115 5.36 -15.77 -5.78
CA LYS A 115 4.03 -16.35 -5.57
C LYS A 115 3.02 -15.32 -5.10
N TYR A 116 3.47 -14.33 -4.32
CA TYR A 116 2.61 -13.34 -3.68
C TYR A 116 3.21 -11.95 -3.71
N MET A 117 2.33 -10.94 -3.81
CA MET A 117 2.62 -9.60 -3.32
C MET A 117 1.95 -9.40 -1.96
N ALA A 118 2.59 -8.63 -1.09
CA ALA A 118 2.04 -8.23 0.20
C ALA A 118 2.26 -6.73 0.40
N GLY A 119 1.43 -6.12 1.20
CA GLY A 119 1.55 -4.71 1.57
C GLY A 119 0.81 -4.42 2.87
N ASN A 120 1.05 -3.27 3.43
CA ASN A 120 0.34 -2.77 4.60
C ASN A 120 -0.27 -1.43 4.26
N THR A 121 -1.48 -1.20 4.75
CA THR A 121 -2.15 0.10 4.62
C THR A 121 -2.81 0.44 5.93
N GLY A 122 -2.59 1.65 6.41
CA GLY A 122 -3.28 2.18 7.58
C GLY A 122 -4.79 2.13 7.38
N ILE A 123 -5.51 1.63 8.38
CA ILE A 123 -6.98 1.53 8.30
C ILE A 123 -7.62 2.88 8.00
N PRO A 124 -7.14 4.01 8.54
CA PRO A 124 -7.69 5.32 8.22
C PRO A 124 -7.51 5.76 6.75
N ALA A 125 -6.55 5.18 6.03
CA ALA A 125 -6.35 5.47 4.61
C ALA A 125 -7.33 4.68 3.73
N THR A 126 -8.62 5.00 3.83
CA THR A 126 -9.73 4.25 3.21
C THR A 126 -9.58 4.10 1.70
N TRP A 127 -9.15 5.16 1.01
CA TRP A 127 -8.87 5.14 -0.43
C TRP A 127 -7.80 4.10 -0.80
N SER A 128 -6.74 3.96 -0.01
CA SER A 128 -5.70 2.97 -0.23
C SER A 128 -6.21 1.55 0.04
N VAL A 129 -7.04 1.38 1.08
CA VAL A 129 -7.70 0.10 1.36
C VAL A 129 -8.59 -0.32 0.18
N GLN A 130 -9.44 0.58 -0.31
CA GLN A 130 -10.30 0.35 -1.47
C GLN A 130 -9.49 0.02 -2.73
N TRP A 131 -8.41 0.77 -2.98
CA TRP A 131 -7.54 0.51 -4.11
C TRP A 131 -6.95 -0.91 -4.07
N HIS A 132 -6.46 -1.36 -2.91
CA HIS A 132 -5.94 -2.72 -2.75
C HIS A 132 -7.01 -3.76 -3.05
N LEU A 133 -8.21 -3.61 -2.49
CA LEU A 133 -9.33 -4.54 -2.71
C LEU A 133 -9.75 -4.57 -4.18
N LYS A 134 -9.88 -3.42 -4.84
CA LYS A 134 -10.20 -3.32 -6.29
C LYS A 134 -9.15 -3.99 -7.16
N ASN A 135 -7.89 -3.94 -6.77
CA ASN A 135 -6.78 -4.53 -7.50
C ASN A 135 -6.50 -6.00 -7.13
N GLY A 136 -7.45 -6.69 -6.49
CA GLY A 136 -7.41 -8.12 -6.22
C GLY A 136 -6.51 -8.53 -5.05
N TYR A 137 -6.17 -7.58 -4.16
CA TYR A 137 -5.63 -7.92 -2.86
C TYR A 137 -6.77 -8.37 -1.93
N TYR A 138 -6.41 -9.19 -0.94
CA TYR A 138 -7.28 -9.59 0.15
C TYR A 138 -6.57 -9.39 1.49
N ILE A 139 -7.35 -9.16 2.54
CA ILE A 139 -6.82 -8.91 3.88
C ILE A 139 -6.47 -10.25 4.52
N VAL A 140 -5.22 -10.43 4.94
CA VAL A 140 -4.72 -11.65 5.61
C VAL A 140 -4.35 -11.42 7.06
N GLY A 141 -4.34 -10.19 7.50
CA GLY A 141 -3.90 -9.89 8.84
C GLY A 141 -4.12 -8.45 9.22
N TYR A 142 -3.65 -8.19 10.41
CA TYR A 142 -3.70 -6.92 11.08
C TYR A 142 -2.35 -6.66 11.72
N SER A 143 -1.81 -5.49 11.57
CA SER A 143 -0.55 -5.09 12.21
C SER A 143 -0.71 -3.76 12.91
N ARG A 144 0.05 -3.59 13.97
CA ARG A 144 0.19 -2.33 14.68
C ARG A 144 1.67 -2.04 14.84
N SER A 145 2.08 -0.87 14.42
CA SER A 145 3.42 -0.36 14.70
C SER A 145 3.36 0.52 15.95
N GLU A 146 4.31 0.39 16.85
CA GLU A 146 4.44 1.27 18.02
C GLU A 146 4.68 2.74 17.61
N LYS A 147 5.26 2.92 16.42
CA LYS A 147 5.53 4.25 15.86
C LYS A 147 4.29 4.90 15.22
N GLN A 148 3.19 4.15 15.05
CA GLN A 148 1.98 4.62 14.40
C GLN A 148 0.81 4.64 15.39
N ASN A 149 0.09 5.74 15.42
CA ASN A 149 -1.12 5.90 16.25
C ASN A 149 -2.34 5.16 15.68
N TYR A 150 -2.16 4.33 14.65
CA TYR A 150 -3.20 3.57 13.98
C TYR A 150 -2.74 2.15 13.66
N ALA A 151 -3.70 1.30 13.42
CA ALA A 151 -3.44 -0.05 12.93
C ALA A 151 -3.51 -0.10 11.41
N SER A 152 -2.93 -1.14 10.85
CA SER A 152 -2.89 -1.38 9.42
C SER A 152 -3.47 -2.75 9.09
N TYR A 153 -4.17 -2.84 7.96
CA TYR A 153 -4.44 -4.11 7.32
C TYR A 153 -3.17 -4.63 6.65
N VAL A 154 -2.95 -5.93 6.78
CA VAL A 154 -1.95 -6.65 6.00
C VAL A 154 -2.66 -7.27 4.80
N PHE A 155 -2.27 -6.85 3.62
CA PHE A 155 -2.80 -7.31 2.36
C PHE A 155 -1.93 -8.36 1.71
N ARG A 156 -2.55 -9.26 0.96
CA ARG A 156 -1.87 -10.19 0.07
C ARG A 156 -2.59 -10.25 -1.27
N LYS A 157 -1.81 -10.33 -2.36
CA LYS A 157 -2.28 -10.61 -3.71
C LYS A 157 -1.55 -11.84 -4.23
N GLN A 158 -2.28 -12.82 -4.74
CA GLN A 158 -1.69 -13.95 -5.41
C GLN A 158 -1.16 -13.53 -6.79
N ILE A 159 0.07 -13.97 -7.11
CA ILE A 159 0.71 -13.72 -8.40
C ILE A 159 0.74 -14.99 -9.23
N ALA A 160 1.16 -16.12 -8.64
CA ALA A 160 1.23 -17.40 -9.31
C ALA A 160 -0.15 -18.07 -9.36
N THR A 161 -0.44 -18.78 -10.45
CA THR A 161 -1.71 -19.47 -10.67
C THR A 161 -1.79 -20.83 -10.02
N ASP A 162 -0.63 -21.42 -9.73
CA ASP A 162 -0.46 -22.78 -9.18
C ASP A 162 -0.46 -22.84 -7.65
N VAL A 163 -0.48 -21.67 -6.99
CA VAL A 163 -0.46 -21.59 -5.54
C VAL A 163 -1.89 -21.70 -4.99
N ARG A 164 -2.14 -22.79 -4.25
CA ARG A 164 -3.39 -22.91 -3.49
C ARG A 164 -3.45 -21.87 -2.38
N HIS A 165 -4.59 -21.19 -2.28
CA HIS A 165 -4.85 -20.32 -1.14
C HIS A 165 -4.83 -21.13 0.15
N HIS A 166 -4.21 -20.58 1.20
CA HIS A 166 -4.39 -21.14 2.51
C HIS A 166 -5.87 -21.04 2.90
N PRO A 167 -6.50 -22.06 3.53
CA PRO A 167 -7.92 -22.01 3.88
C PRO A 167 -8.32 -20.75 4.66
N THR A 168 -7.42 -20.23 5.49
CA THR A 168 -7.64 -18.97 6.21
C THR A 168 -7.63 -17.74 5.30
N ASP A 169 -7.02 -17.82 4.13
CA ASP A 169 -6.99 -16.70 3.17
C ASP A 169 -8.36 -16.50 2.53
N LEU A 170 -9.18 -17.53 2.42
CA LEU A 170 -10.54 -17.46 1.90
C LEU A 170 -11.47 -16.59 2.77
N LEU A 171 -11.22 -16.54 4.08
CA LEU A 171 -11.95 -15.68 5.01
C LEU A 171 -11.69 -14.18 4.77
N TRP A 172 -10.70 -13.85 3.96
CA TRP A 172 -10.24 -12.49 3.68
C TRP A 172 -10.43 -12.10 2.22
N THR A 173 -11.22 -12.89 1.46
CA THR A 173 -11.58 -12.57 0.08
C THR A 173 -12.48 -11.33 0.01
N ARG A 174 -12.57 -10.73 -1.18
CA ARG A 174 -13.34 -9.49 -1.41
C ARG A 174 -14.73 -9.44 -0.76
N PRO A 175 -15.59 -10.48 -0.90
CA PRO A 175 -16.94 -10.44 -0.31
C PRO A 175 -16.93 -10.47 1.21
N VAL A 176 -15.91 -11.06 1.81
CA VAL A 176 -15.85 -11.30 3.27
C VAL A 176 -14.98 -10.24 3.97
N ALA A 177 -14.06 -9.59 3.24
CA ALA A 177 -13.14 -8.61 3.81
C ALA A 177 -13.84 -7.49 4.61
N PRO A 178 -14.95 -6.87 4.17
CA PRO A 178 -15.65 -5.86 4.95
C PRO A 178 -16.22 -6.41 6.27
N ILE A 179 -16.75 -7.64 6.26
CA ILE A 179 -17.33 -8.30 7.44
C ILE A 179 -16.23 -8.61 8.46
N THR A 180 -15.13 -9.22 8.00
CA THR A 180 -13.98 -9.54 8.86
C THR A 180 -13.28 -8.29 9.39
N ALA A 181 -13.22 -7.24 8.60
CA ALA A 181 -12.74 -5.93 9.04
C ALA A 181 -13.61 -5.38 10.19
N LYS A 182 -14.94 -5.48 10.07
CA LYS A 182 -15.88 -5.05 11.11
C LYS A 182 -15.73 -5.87 12.39
N ILE A 183 -15.65 -7.19 12.29
CA ILE A 183 -15.45 -8.07 13.44
C ILE A 183 -14.15 -7.73 14.17
N ARG A 184 -13.04 -7.63 13.45
CA ARG A 184 -11.76 -7.26 14.03
C ARG A 184 -11.76 -5.87 14.65
N TYR A 185 -12.41 -4.91 14.00
CA TYR A 185 -12.60 -3.59 14.56
C TYR A 185 -13.32 -3.66 15.91
N SER A 186 -14.44 -4.40 15.98
CA SER A 186 -15.23 -4.56 17.21
C SER A 186 -14.42 -5.23 18.32
N LEU A 187 -13.65 -6.27 17.99
CA LEU A 187 -12.76 -6.94 18.95
C LEU A 187 -11.64 -6.01 19.45
N THR A 188 -11.05 -5.21 18.56
CA THR A 188 -10.02 -4.23 18.94
C THR A 188 -10.60 -3.13 19.81
N TRP A 189 -11.81 -2.67 19.49
CA TRP A 189 -12.52 -1.67 20.29
C TRP A 189 -12.80 -2.19 21.70
N MET A 190 -13.32 -3.43 21.83
CA MET A 190 -13.52 -4.07 23.14
C MET A 190 -12.22 -4.21 23.93
N ALA A 191 -11.14 -4.67 23.29
CA ALA A 191 -9.84 -4.81 23.93
C ALA A 191 -9.29 -3.46 24.43
N THR A 192 -9.53 -2.37 23.71
CA THR A 192 -9.10 -1.02 24.12
C THR A 192 -9.96 -0.43 25.21
N MET A 193 -11.22 -0.82 25.33
CA MET A 193 -12.11 -0.43 26.44
C MET A 193 -11.69 -1.10 27.76
N ILE A 194 -11.22 -2.36 27.68
CA ILE A 194 -10.75 -3.13 28.86
C ILE A 194 -9.37 -2.60 29.31
N CYS A 195 -8.50 -2.24 28.38
CA CYS A 195 -7.20 -1.65 28.68
C CYS A 195 -7.38 -0.15 28.96
N LYS A 196 -7.58 0.26 30.18
CA LYS A 196 -7.75 1.65 30.65
C LYS A 196 -6.62 2.59 30.19
N ASP A 197 -6.55 2.94 28.89
CA ASP A 197 -5.42 3.69 28.37
C ASP A 197 -5.81 4.80 27.38
N LYS A 198 -5.64 6.02 27.88
CA LYS A 198 -5.28 7.33 27.30
C LYS A 198 -6.10 7.91 26.14
N ALA A 199 -6.44 9.19 26.29
CA ALA A 199 -7.24 10.03 25.39
C ALA A 199 -6.86 9.97 23.88
N GLY A 200 -5.59 9.75 23.55
CA GLY A 200 -5.13 9.58 22.16
C GLY A 200 -5.66 8.34 21.45
N ARG A 201 -5.94 7.26 22.18
CA ARG A 201 -6.48 6.01 21.60
C ARG A 201 -7.97 6.10 21.31
N LEU A 202 -8.72 6.87 22.07
CA LEU A 202 -10.17 7.11 21.82
C LEU A 202 -10.41 7.88 20.52
N ASN A 203 -9.59 8.88 20.22
CA ASN A 203 -9.66 9.62 18.97
C ASN A 203 -9.31 8.75 17.76
N TRP A 204 -8.40 7.81 17.93
CA TRP A 204 -8.01 6.84 16.93
C TRP A 204 -9.11 5.81 16.64
N ILE A 205 -9.78 5.28 17.68
CA ILE A 205 -10.91 4.37 17.57
C ILE A 205 -12.09 5.06 16.85
N GLY A 206 -12.38 6.30 17.19
CA GLY A 206 -13.43 7.09 16.54
C GLY A 206 -13.18 7.28 15.04
N ARG A 207 -11.94 7.53 14.64
CA ARG A 207 -11.54 7.62 13.24
C ARG A 207 -11.69 6.26 12.55
N MET A 208 -11.17 5.18 13.12
CA MET A 208 -11.36 3.82 12.57
C MET A 208 -12.83 3.46 12.37
N ALA A 209 -13.71 3.80 13.33
CA ALA A 209 -15.14 3.51 13.23
C ALA A 209 -15.80 4.23 12.04
N LYS A 210 -15.38 5.46 11.79
CA LYS A 210 -15.85 6.29 10.67
C LYS A 210 -15.43 5.67 9.34
N ASP A 211 -14.20 5.24 9.25
CA ASP A 211 -13.60 4.71 8.02
C ASP A 211 -14.12 3.30 7.67
N VAL A 212 -14.30 2.44 8.67
CA VAL A 212 -14.91 1.13 8.45
C VAL A 212 -16.38 1.26 8.03
N ARG A 213 -17.14 2.21 8.62
CA ARG A 213 -18.52 2.51 8.18
C ARG A 213 -18.57 2.96 6.72
N ARG A 214 -17.65 3.85 6.32
CA ARG A 214 -17.55 4.35 4.95
C ARG A 214 -17.22 3.24 3.95
N LEU A 215 -16.26 2.37 4.28
CA LEU A 215 -15.93 1.18 3.46
C LEU A 215 -17.10 0.22 3.26
N MET A 216 -18.07 0.23 4.18
CA MET A 216 -19.24 -0.64 4.13
C MET A 216 -20.46 -0.01 3.48
N SER A 217 -20.51 1.34 3.38
CA SER A 217 -21.57 2.07 2.69
C SER A 217 -21.33 2.20 1.19
N ASP A 218 -20.07 2.14 0.77
CA ASP A 218 -19.64 2.35 -0.62
C ASP A 218 -19.48 1.00 -1.39
N GLY A 219 -19.90 -0.11 -0.82
CA GLY A 219 -19.88 -1.47 -1.39
C GLY A 219 -21.26 -2.05 -1.57
#